data_83f2450545cf65cd293504e48aaf7619
#
_entry.id   83f2450545cf65cd293504e48aaf7619
#
_cell.length_a   1.000
_cell.length_b   1.000
_cell.length_c   1.000
_cell.angle_alpha   90.00
_cell.angle_beta   90.00
_cell.angle_gamma   90.00
#
_symmetry.space_group_name_H-M   'P 1'
#
loop_
_entity.id
_entity.type
_entity.pdbx_description
1 polymer ?
#
loop_
_entity_poly.entity_id
_entity_poly.type
_entity_poly.pdbx_seq_one_letter_code
_entity_poly.pdbx_strand_id
1 'polypeptide(L)'
;MKRKYGREETDLSYLERSAFYYFKTKSFYFEGGHIYPLQDYGNGNCLREVSYENLSEITDLVIEKGSIYLQNQLTATGKFIYGYYPCYNQLLKGYNSVRHFSSLYALAEAAEYFSDEKML
;
A
#
# COMPACT_ATOMS: atom_id res chain seq x y z
N MET A 1 18.44 -12.85 -12.37
CA MET A 1 19.27 -12.93 -11.14
C MET A 1 20.68 -12.40 -11.31
N LYS A 2 21.38 -12.70 -12.43
CA LYS A 2 22.73 -12.22 -12.74
C LYS A 2 22.96 -10.71 -12.50
N ARG A 3 22.05 -9.86 -12.96
CA ARG A 3 22.18 -8.38 -12.86
C ARG A 3 22.06 -7.82 -11.43
N LYS A 4 21.39 -8.54 -10.52
CA LYS A 4 21.13 -8.03 -9.16
C LYS A 4 22.23 -8.45 -8.16
N TYR A 5 22.90 -9.58 -8.39
CA TYR A 5 23.83 -10.15 -7.42
C TYR A 5 25.22 -10.44 -7.96
N GLY A 6 25.50 -10.06 -9.23
CA GLY A 6 26.82 -10.24 -9.85
C GLY A 6 27.31 -11.69 -9.94
N ARG A 7 26.40 -12.66 -9.80
CA ARG A 7 26.75 -14.09 -9.87
C ARG A 7 26.60 -14.60 -11.30
N GLU A 8 27.61 -15.26 -11.79
CA GLU A 8 27.51 -16.11 -12.96
C GLU A 8 26.64 -17.34 -12.67
N GLU A 9 26.25 -18.10 -13.68
CA GLU A 9 25.28 -19.21 -13.54
C GLU A 9 25.45 -19.96 -12.23
N THR A 10 24.41 -19.93 -11.43
CA THR A 10 24.42 -20.58 -10.12
C THR A 10 24.29 -22.07 -10.39
N ASP A 11 25.36 -22.83 -10.13
CA ASP A 11 25.25 -24.28 -10.09
C ASP A 11 24.22 -24.66 -9.01
N LEU A 12 23.11 -25.21 -9.45
CA LEU A 12 22.00 -25.63 -8.57
C LEU A 12 22.15 -27.09 -8.10
N SER A 13 23.21 -27.77 -8.48
CA SER A 13 23.43 -29.18 -8.12
C SER A 13 23.48 -29.42 -6.60
N TYR A 14 23.83 -28.39 -5.83
CA TYR A 14 23.80 -28.47 -4.37
C TYR A 14 22.37 -28.61 -3.83
N LEU A 15 21.35 -28.16 -4.55
CA LEU A 15 19.94 -28.27 -4.13
C LEU A 15 19.49 -29.73 -4.12
N GLU A 16 20.00 -30.55 -5.02
CA GLU A 16 19.70 -31.98 -5.09
C GLU A 16 20.20 -32.76 -3.86
N ARG A 17 21.24 -32.22 -3.20
CA ARG A 17 21.88 -32.82 -2.02
C ARG A 17 21.48 -32.17 -0.71
N SER A 18 20.65 -31.17 -0.76
CA SER A 18 20.22 -30.37 0.42
C SER A 18 18.88 -30.85 0.94
N ALA A 19 18.76 -30.99 2.25
CA ALA A 19 17.47 -31.14 2.88
C ALA A 19 16.80 -29.78 3.02
N PHE A 20 15.55 -29.69 2.57
CA PHE A 20 14.74 -28.47 2.68
C PHE A 20 13.64 -28.68 3.70
N TYR A 21 13.44 -27.68 4.55
CA TYR A 21 12.31 -27.62 5.46
C TYR A 21 11.27 -26.67 4.87
N TYR A 22 10.05 -27.16 4.72
CA TYR A 22 8.92 -26.34 4.29
C TYR A 22 8.05 -26.02 5.51
N PHE A 23 7.72 -24.75 5.69
CA PHE A 23 6.81 -24.31 6.74
C PHE A 23 5.85 -23.24 6.19
N LYS A 24 4.65 -23.19 6.77
CA LYS A 24 3.66 -22.15 6.50
C LYS A 24 3.66 -21.16 7.65
N THR A 25 3.59 -19.88 7.31
CA THR A 25 3.42 -18.82 8.28
C THR A 25 2.01 -18.26 8.20
N LYS A 26 1.53 -17.68 9.30
CA LYS A 26 0.33 -16.85 9.34
C LYS A 26 0.72 -15.48 9.85
N SER A 27 0.20 -14.45 9.21
CA SER A 27 0.42 -13.06 9.61
C SER A 27 -0.84 -12.51 10.26
N PHE A 28 -0.64 -11.65 11.26
CA PHE A 28 -1.72 -10.99 11.97
C PHE A 28 -1.37 -9.50 12.09
N TYR A 29 -2.38 -8.66 12.04
CA TYR A 29 -2.27 -7.23 12.30
C TYR A 29 -3.03 -6.89 13.57
N PHE A 30 -2.43 -6.10 14.44
CA PHE A 30 -3.04 -5.66 15.70
C PHE A 30 -3.30 -4.16 15.67
N GLU A 31 -4.55 -3.76 15.93
CA GLU A 31 -4.95 -2.37 16.00
C GLU A 31 -6.13 -2.20 16.96
N GLY A 32 -6.09 -1.18 17.80
CA GLY A 32 -7.20 -0.81 18.67
C GLY A 32 -7.69 -1.93 19.61
N GLY A 33 -6.81 -2.83 20.04
CA GLY A 33 -7.19 -3.98 20.88
C GLY A 33 -7.69 -5.20 20.11
N HIS A 34 -7.78 -5.13 18.78
CA HIS A 34 -8.24 -6.22 17.92
C HIS A 34 -7.10 -6.87 17.14
N ILE A 35 -7.19 -8.19 16.97
CA ILE A 35 -6.26 -8.98 16.15
C ILE A 35 -6.99 -9.35 14.85
N TYR A 36 -6.40 -8.92 13.73
CA TYR A 36 -6.91 -9.21 12.39
C TYR A 36 -6.03 -10.28 11.74
N PRO A 37 -6.57 -11.45 11.40
CA PRO A 37 -5.85 -12.40 10.56
C PRO A 37 -5.67 -11.79 9.16
N LEU A 38 -4.48 -11.97 8.60
CA LEU A 38 -4.18 -11.52 7.26
C LEU A 38 -4.16 -12.73 6.31
N GLN A 39 -4.81 -12.58 5.16
CA GLN A 39 -4.75 -13.58 4.10
C GLN A 39 -3.58 -13.31 3.17
N ASP A 40 -2.86 -14.37 2.83
CA ASP A 40 -1.81 -14.35 1.81
C ASP A 40 -2.45 -14.64 0.44
N TYR A 41 -2.37 -13.66 -0.44
CA TYR A 41 -2.87 -13.76 -1.83
C TYR A 41 -1.78 -14.24 -2.81
N GLY A 42 -0.72 -14.87 -2.32
CA GLY A 42 0.28 -15.54 -3.14
C GLY A 42 1.42 -14.67 -3.67
N ASN A 43 1.34 -13.36 -3.55
CA ASN A 43 2.37 -12.43 -4.02
C ASN A 43 3.19 -11.80 -2.87
N GLY A 44 3.15 -12.41 -1.70
CA GLY A 44 3.77 -11.86 -0.49
C GLY A 44 3.02 -10.67 0.11
N ASN A 45 1.84 -10.34 -0.40
CA ASN A 45 0.97 -9.32 0.14
C ASN A 45 -0.04 -9.97 1.08
N CYS A 46 0.08 -9.71 2.36
CA CYS A 46 -0.90 -10.12 3.36
C CYS A 46 -1.88 -8.96 3.59
N LEU A 47 -3.15 -9.17 3.26
CA LEU A 47 -4.21 -8.18 3.41
C LEU A 47 -5.25 -8.66 4.43
N ARG A 48 -5.96 -7.72 5.06
CA ARG A 48 -7.10 -8.05 5.90
C ARG A 48 -8.15 -8.79 5.09
N GLU A 49 -8.79 -9.77 5.69
CA GLU A 49 -9.91 -10.48 5.06
C GLU A 49 -11.11 -9.53 4.95
N VAL A 50 -11.64 -9.44 3.74
CA VAL A 50 -12.86 -8.69 3.44
C VAL A 50 -13.94 -9.69 3.06
N SER A 51 -15.02 -9.72 3.82
CA SER A 51 -16.22 -10.51 3.50
C SER A 51 -17.27 -9.66 2.79
N TYR A 52 -18.21 -10.29 2.11
CA TYR A 52 -19.33 -9.58 1.48
C TYR A 52 -20.20 -8.83 2.50
N GLU A 53 -20.28 -9.34 3.74
CA GLU A 53 -21.09 -8.76 4.80
C GLU A 53 -20.53 -7.42 5.29
N ASN A 54 -19.22 -7.26 5.29
CA ASN A 54 -18.55 -6.03 5.74
C ASN A 54 -17.98 -5.17 4.61
N LEU A 55 -18.22 -5.55 3.36
CA LEU A 55 -17.65 -4.88 2.19
C LEU A 55 -18.01 -3.39 2.14
N SER A 56 -19.27 -3.05 2.38
CA SER A 56 -19.75 -1.66 2.35
C SER A 56 -19.06 -0.82 3.41
N GLU A 57 -19.06 -1.28 4.66
CA GLU A 57 -18.40 -0.58 5.77
C GLU A 57 -16.90 -0.38 5.55
N ILE A 58 -16.22 -1.42 5.05
CA ILE A 58 -14.79 -1.33 4.73
C ILE A 58 -14.55 -0.36 3.57
N THR A 59 -15.44 -0.34 2.57
CA THR A 59 -15.34 0.59 1.44
C THR A 59 -15.44 2.03 1.93
N ASP A 60 -16.45 2.36 2.73
CA ASP A 60 -16.63 3.69 3.31
C ASP A 60 -15.40 4.11 4.11
N LEU A 61 -14.90 3.21 4.97
CA LEU A 61 -13.71 3.47 5.77
C LEU A 61 -12.47 3.73 4.90
N VAL A 62 -12.27 2.96 3.83
CA VAL A 62 -11.12 3.12 2.93
C VAL A 62 -11.20 4.43 2.17
N ILE A 63 -12.38 4.81 1.67
CA ILE A 63 -12.58 6.09 0.98
C ILE A 63 -12.34 7.25 1.95
N GLU A 64 -12.91 7.22 3.15
CA GLU A 64 -12.70 8.24 4.19
C GLU A 64 -11.21 8.40 4.54
N LYS A 65 -10.56 7.32 4.93
CA LYS A 65 -9.14 7.36 5.34
C LYS A 65 -8.21 7.74 4.19
N GLY A 66 -8.50 7.25 2.98
CA GLY A 66 -7.75 7.60 1.77
C GLY A 66 -7.87 9.09 1.45
N SER A 67 -9.06 9.66 1.56
CA SER A 67 -9.31 11.09 1.33
C SER A 67 -8.59 11.97 2.35
N ILE A 68 -8.68 11.65 3.64
CA ILE A 68 -7.95 12.34 4.70
C ILE A 68 -6.43 12.28 4.45
N TYR A 69 -5.93 11.12 4.03
CA TYR A 69 -4.52 10.98 3.67
C TYR A 69 -4.13 11.92 2.53
N LEU A 70 -4.89 11.94 1.44
CA LEU A 70 -4.63 12.81 0.29
C LEU A 70 -4.69 14.29 0.66
N GLN A 71 -5.69 14.71 1.44
CA GLN A 71 -5.78 16.09 1.93
C GLN A 71 -4.54 16.49 2.73
N ASN A 72 -4.07 15.62 3.62
CA ASN A 72 -2.87 15.86 4.42
C ASN A 72 -1.57 15.92 3.60
N GLN A 73 -1.58 15.39 2.37
CA GLN A 73 -0.46 15.51 1.44
C GLN A 73 -0.49 16.78 0.60
N LEU A 74 -1.57 17.56 0.64
CA LEU A 74 -1.71 18.80 -0.12
C LEU A 74 -0.96 19.93 0.59
N THR A 75 -0.03 20.56 -0.12
CA THR A 75 0.72 21.70 0.38
C THR A 75 -0.09 23.01 0.24
N ALA A 76 0.30 24.05 0.96
CA ALA A 76 -0.32 25.39 0.82
C ALA A 76 -0.24 25.99 -0.60
N THR A 77 0.64 25.47 -1.46
CA THR A 77 0.74 25.85 -2.87
C THR A 77 -0.14 25.02 -3.80
N GLY A 78 -1.01 24.15 -3.25
CA GLY A 78 -1.89 23.28 -4.03
C GLY A 78 -1.18 22.10 -4.70
N LYS A 79 0.04 21.75 -4.27
CA LYS A 79 0.75 20.58 -4.79
C LYS A 79 0.75 19.45 -3.78
N PHE A 80 0.54 18.22 -4.26
CA PHE A 80 0.72 17.04 -3.41
C PHE A 80 2.21 16.78 -3.15
N ILE A 81 2.51 16.29 -1.96
CA ILE A 81 3.80 15.68 -1.65
C ILE A 81 3.92 14.40 -2.49
N TYR A 82 4.83 14.44 -3.47
CA TYR A 82 4.96 13.36 -4.47
C TYR A 82 5.52 12.07 -3.91
N GLY A 83 6.39 12.15 -2.94
CA GLY A 83 6.98 11.02 -2.27
C GLY A 83 8.01 11.43 -1.24
N TYR A 84 8.40 10.47 -0.45
CA TYR A 84 9.27 10.66 0.70
C TYR A 84 10.25 9.49 0.83
N TYR A 85 11.50 9.79 1.12
CA TYR A 85 12.53 8.82 1.43
C TYR A 85 12.69 8.71 2.95
N PRO A 86 12.08 7.73 3.61
CA PRO A 86 12.13 7.65 5.08
C PRO A 86 13.53 7.42 5.62
N CYS A 87 14.39 6.69 4.89
CA CYS A 87 15.77 6.43 5.30
C CYS A 87 16.62 7.71 5.37
N TYR A 88 16.27 8.73 4.60
CA TYR A 88 17.03 9.99 4.51
C TYR A 88 16.27 11.18 5.08
N ASN A 89 15.03 10.97 5.56
CA ASN A 89 14.14 12.04 6.00
C ASN A 89 13.99 13.16 4.94
N GLN A 90 13.82 12.78 3.68
CA GLN A 90 13.80 13.73 2.56
C GLN A 90 12.61 13.54 1.64
N LEU A 91 12.03 14.64 1.20
CA LEU A 91 11.00 14.65 0.16
C LEU A 91 11.63 14.37 -1.21
N LEU A 92 10.90 13.66 -2.05
CA LEU A 92 11.22 13.52 -3.46
C LEU A 92 11.10 14.87 -4.16
N LYS A 93 12.16 15.29 -4.87
CA LYS A 93 12.19 16.56 -5.62
C LYS A 93 11.40 16.53 -6.93
N GLY A 94 11.05 15.33 -7.40
CA GLY A 94 10.28 15.16 -8.64
C GLY A 94 8.81 15.53 -8.46
N TYR A 95 8.14 15.83 -9.57
CA TYR A 95 6.71 16.06 -9.63
C TYR A 95 6.11 15.42 -10.88
N ASN A 96 4.90 14.88 -10.75
CA ASN A 96 4.21 14.20 -11.85
C ASN A 96 2.77 14.71 -11.94
N SER A 97 2.46 15.38 -13.03
CA SER A 97 1.14 15.98 -13.26
C SER A 97 0.02 14.94 -13.34
N VAL A 98 0.26 13.77 -13.92
CA VAL A 98 -0.74 12.70 -14.00
C VAL A 98 -1.16 12.24 -12.61
N ARG A 99 -0.20 12.01 -11.72
CA ARG A 99 -0.49 11.63 -10.33
C ARG A 99 -1.20 12.75 -9.57
N HIS A 100 -0.82 14.00 -9.83
CA HIS A 100 -1.49 15.16 -9.24
C HIS A 100 -2.98 15.17 -9.60
N PHE A 101 -3.30 15.11 -10.87
CA PHE A 101 -4.68 15.16 -11.33
C PHE A 101 -5.48 13.90 -10.94
N SER A 102 -4.88 12.72 -10.92
CA SER A 102 -5.56 11.53 -10.43
C SER A 102 -5.87 11.60 -8.93
N SER A 103 -5.00 12.21 -8.13
CA SER A 103 -5.27 12.42 -6.70
C SER A 103 -6.37 13.46 -6.47
N LEU A 104 -6.40 14.56 -7.25
CA LEU A 104 -7.49 15.53 -7.20
C LEU A 104 -8.82 14.92 -7.62
N TYR A 105 -8.81 14.12 -8.69
CA TYR A 105 -10.00 13.41 -9.16
C TYR A 105 -10.56 12.47 -8.09
N ALA A 106 -9.68 11.69 -7.43
CA ALA A 106 -10.09 10.81 -6.35
C ALA A 106 -10.69 11.56 -5.15
N LEU A 107 -10.16 12.77 -4.83
CA LEU A 107 -10.75 13.62 -3.78
C LEU A 107 -12.12 14.14 -4.19
N ALA A 108 -12.29 14.55 -5.46
CA ALA A 108 -13.58 15.03 -5.96
C ALA A 108 -14.64 13.91 -5.94
N GLU A 109 -14.30 12.69 -6.36
CA GLU A 109 -15.19 11.54 -6.27
C GLU A 109 -15.56 11.20 -4.81
N ALA A 110 -14.59 11.28 -3.88
CA ALA A 110 -14.86 11.03 -2.47
C ALA A 110 -15.78 12.11 -1.86
N ALA A 111 -15.58 13.38 -2.23
CA ALA A 111 -16.47 14.48 -1.80
C ALA A 111 -17.90 14.28 -2.30
N GLU A 112 -18.08 13.88 -3.54
CA GLU A 112 -19.38 13.52 -4.11
C GLU A 112 -20.01 12.34 -3.37
N TYR A 113 -19.22 11.28 -3.13
CA TYR A 113 -19.66 10.06 -2.46
C TYR A 113 -20.21 10.34 -1.05
N PHE A 114 -19.53 11.17 -0.26
CA PHE A 114 -19.97 11.55 1.08
C PHE A 114 -20.86 12.78 1.12
N SER A 115 -21.14 13.43 -0.01
CA SER A 115 -21.84 14.73 -0.10
C SER A 115 -21.20 15.79 0.80
N ASP A 116 -19.88 15.79 0.94
CA ASP A 116 -19.10 16.67 1.80
C ASP A 116 -18.18 17.59 0.97
N GLU A 117 -18.67 18.83 0.72
CA GLU A 117 -17.90 19.86 -0.01
C GLU A 117 -16.62 20.29 0.70
N LYS A 118 -16.43 19.96 1.99
CA LYS A 118 -15.22 20.29 2.73
C LYS A 118 -14.04 19.35 2.42
N MET A 119 -14.29 18.29 1.67
CA MET A 119 -13.24 17.38 1.20
C MET A 119 -12.49 17.92 -0.03
N LEU A 120 -12.96 18.98 -0.64
CA LEU A 120 -12.35 19.70 -1.76
C LEU A 120 -11.63 20.95 -1.28
#